data_8b9878dd69047f8df7f4e0266d0d949c
#
_entry.id   8b9878dd69047f8df7f4e0266d0d949c
#
_cell.length_a   1.000
_cell.length_b   1.000
_cell.length_c   1.000
_cell.angle_alpha   90.00
_cell.angle_beta   90.00
_cell.angle_gamma   90.00
#
_symmetry.space_group_name_H-M   'P 1'
#
loop_
_entity.id
_entity.type
_entity.pdbx_description
1 polymer ?
#
loop_
_entity_poly.entity_id
_entity_poly.type
_entity_poly.pdbx_seq_one_letter_code
_entity_poly.pdbx_strand_id
1 'polypeptide(L)'
;AYDSTSDFKNDPIHLSIRKRVEADDTNPMKDLFLHKCDIKEAMGKFTLQLRSLIIDYGNIMIITLPGDILSAFGKKIKAAFPNKIVIFICYSGNYCNYFVPEEEYGKYFETFNSRLQIGEADKFIQKIINLAK
;
A
#
# COMPACT_ATOMS: atom_id res chain seq x y z
N ALA A 1 10.95 -9.12 1.01
CA ALA A 1 10.23 -8.13 1.82
C ALA A 1 10.66 -6.72 1.42
N TYR A 2 9.72 -5.84 1.25
CA TYR A 2 9.96 -4.43 0.96
C TYR A 2 9.56 -3.62 2.18
N ASP A 3 10.51 -2.88 2.73
CA ASP A 3 10.27 -1.96 3.83
C ASP A 3 10.05 -0.56 3.26
N SER A 4 8.85 -0.03 3.45
CA SER A 4 8.52 1.35 3.13
C SER A 4 8.55 2.16 4.43
N THR A 5 9.36 3.20 4.47
CA THR A 5 9.33 4.18 5.54
C THR A 5 8.37 5.29 5.15
N SER A 6 7.31 5.49 5.91
CA SER A 6 6.42 6.60 5.74
C SER A 6 6.46 7.51 6.95
N ASP A 7 6.61 8.80 6.72
CA ASP A 7 6.53 9.82 7.76
C ASP A 7 5.07 10.26 7.92
N PHE A 8 4.30 9.43 8.63
CA PHE A 8 2.89 9.74 8.92
C PHE A 8 2.70 11.05 9.68
N LYS A 9 3.73 11.56 10.34
CA LYS A 9 3.63 12.82 11.10
C LYS A 9 3.56 14.04 10.20
N ASN A 10 4.13 13.94 9.00
CA ASN A 10 4.24 15.07 8.07
C ASN A 10 3.25 15.01 6.91
N ASP A 11 2.50 13.90 6.76
CA ASP A 11 1.44 13.81 5.77
C ASP A 11 0.15 14.45 6.31
N PRO A 12 -0.32 15.59 5.73
CA PRO A 12 -1.51 16.30 6.25
C PRO A 12 -2.77 15.44 6.26
N ILE A 13 -2.88 14.50 5.34
CA ILE A 13 -4.04 13.61 5.20
C ILE A 13 -4.02 12.59 6.34
N HIS A 14 -2.90 11.92 6.55
CA HIS A 14 -2.74 10.97 7.65
C HIS A 14 -2.86 11.64 9.02
N LEU A 15 -2.30 12.85 9.19
CA LEU A 15 -2.47 13.64 10.40
C LEU A 15 -3.94 13.96 10.70
N SER A 16 -4.74 14.29 9.69
CA SER A 16 -6.16 14.61 9.88
C SER A 16 -6.99 13.38 10.28
N ILE A 17 -6.67 12.22 9.71
CA ILE A 17 -7.31 10.94 10.06
C ILE A 17 -6.88 10.51 11.45
N ARG A 18 -5.58 10.54 11.73
CA ARG A 18 -5.01 10.19 13.04
C ARG A 18 -5.60 11.03 14.15
N LYS A 19 -5.65 12.36 14.00
CA LYS A 19 -6.25 13.26 14.99
C LYS A 19 -7.71 12.94 15.27
N ARG A 20 -8.49 12.58 14.24
CA ARG A 20 -9.88 12.16 14.42
C ARG A 20 -10.02 10.84 15.17
N VAL A 21 -9.14 9.88 14.88
CA VAL A 21 -9.15 8.57 15.52
C VAL A 21 -8.62 8.66 16.96
N GLU A 22 -7.57 9.45 17.20
CA GLU A 22 -6.98 9.65 18.53
C GLU A 22 -7.90 10.48 19.47
N ALA A 23 -8.71 11.38 18.90
CA ALA A 23 -9.63 12.23 19.66
C ALA A 23 -10.86 11.46 20.20
N ASP A 24 -11.15 10.28 19.66
CA ASP A 24 -12.30 9.47 20.05
C ASP A 24 -11.83 8.10 20.56
N ASP A 25 -11.61 8.02 21.87
CA ASP A 25 -11.18 6.78 22.54
C ASP A 25 -12.22 5.66 22.46
N THR A 26 -13.47 5.98 22.14
CA THR A 26 -14.55 5.00 21.97
C THR A 26 -14.68 4.51 20.53
N ASN A 27 -13.91 5.08 19.60
CA ASN A 27 -14.00 4.71 18.19
C ASN A 27 -13.41 3.30 17.96
N PRO A 28 -14.26 2.31 17.60
CA PRO A 28 -13.80 0.94 17.36
C PRO A 28 -12.83 0.82 16.19
N MET A 29 -12.73 1.85 15.33
CA MET A 29 -11.78 1.91 14.24
C MET A 29 -10.36 2.28 14.70
N LYS A 30 -10.18 2.75 15.94
CA LYS A 30 -8.87 3.12 16.49
C LYS A 30 -7.91 1.95 16.46
N ASP A 31 -8.33 0.82 17.03
CA ASP A 31 -7.51 -0.40 17.03
C ASP A 31 -7.34 -0.97 15.63
N LEU A 32 -8.37 -0.88 14.81
CA LEU A 32 -8.32 -1.32 13.41
C LEU A 32 -7.32 -0.49 12.61
N PHE A 33 -7.25 0.81 12.86
CA PHE A 33 -6.33 1.72 12.17
C PHE A 33 -4.87 1.51 12.61
N LEU A 34 -4.65 1.27 13.89
CA LEU A 34 -3.30 1.16 14.46
C LEU A 34 -2.70 -0.26 14.34
N HIS A 35 -3.52 -1.31 14.36
CA HIS A 35 -3.04 -2.69 14.52
C HIS A 35 -3.14 -3.60 13.29
N LYS A 36 -3.83 -3.19 12.22
CA LYS A 36 -3.96 -4.05 11.03
C LYS A 36 -2.78 -4.03 10.07
N CYS A 37 -1.87 -3.10 10.21
CA CYS A 37 -0.59 -3.13 9.51
C CYS A 37 0.50 -3.32 10.54
N ASP A 38 1.55 -4.08 10.20
CA ASP A 38 2.78 -4.17 11.00
C ASP A 38 3.51 -2.81 10.97
N ILE A 39 2.92 -1.80 11.62
CA ILE A 39 3.50 -0.48 11.73
C ILE A 39 4.46 -0.50 12.90
N LYS A 40 5.73 -0.26 12.63
CA LYS A 40 6.77 -0.09 13.64
C LYS A 40 7.14 1.37 13.73
N GLU A 41 7.16 1.89 14.94
CA GLU A 41 7.70 3.23 15.21
C GLU A 41 9.12 3.11 15.71
N ALA A 42 10.06 3.80 15.04
CA ALA A 42 11.43 3.93 15.48
C ALA A 42 11.94 5.34 15.16
N MET A 43 12.47 6.03 16.17
CA MET A 43 13.05 7.39 16.04
C MET A 43 12.07 8.41 15.41
N GLY A 44 10.79 8.31 15.74
CA GLY A 44 9.78 9.21 15.18
C GLY A 44 9.37 8.91 13.74
N LYS A 45 9.85 7.81 13.15
CA LYS A 45 9.45 7.32 11.83
C LYS A 45 8.59 6.08 11.97
N PHE A 46 7.59 6.00 11.13
CA PHE A 46 6.75 4.82 11.00
C PHE A 46 7.20 4.00 9.81
N THR A 47 7.41 2.71 10.03
CA THR A 47 7.83 1.76 9.01
C THR A 47 6.76 0.71 8.83
N LEU A 48 6.36 0.48 7.60
CA LEU A 48 5.46 -0.59 7.19
C LEU A 48 6.25 -1.68 6.48
N GLN A 49 6.12 -2.92 6.94
CA GLN A 49 6.67 -4.06 6.23
C GLN A 49 5.65 -4.55 5.22
N LEU A 50 5.93 -4.34 3.94
CA LEU A 50 5.11 -4.80 2.83
C LEU A 50 5.68 -6.10 2.25
N ARG A 51 4.80 -7.09 2.04
CA ARG A 51 5.17 -8.38 1.45
C ARG A 51 4.34 -8.62 0.20
N SER A 52 5.01 -9.07 -0.85
CA SER A 52 4.39 -9.51 -2.09
C SER A 52 5.05 -10.81 -2.52
N LEU A 53 4.25 -11.73 -3.01
CA LEU A 53 4.71 -12.95 -3.64
C LEU A 53 4.47 -12.85 -5.13
N ILE A 54 5.47 -13.21 -5.93
CA ILE A 54 5.37 -13.27 -7.38
C ILE A 54 5.55 -14.74 -7.77
N ILE A 55 4.55 -15.29 -8.43
CA ILE A 55 4.57 -16.67 -8.93
C ILE A 55 4.45 -16.61 -10.45
N ASP A 56 5.45 -17.10 -11.12
CA ASP A 56 5.53 -17.12 -12.59
C ASP A 56 5.34 -18.55 -13.14
N TYR A 57 4.28 -18.75 -13.91
CA TYR A 57 3.99 -19.98 -14.62
C TYR A 57 4.10 -19.79 -16.16
N GLY A 58 5.11 -19.07 -16.60
CA GLY A 58 5.34 -18.83 -18.02
C GLY A 58 4.37 -17.77 -18.57
N ASN A 59 3.22 -18.17 -19.09
CA ASN A 59 2.23 -17.25 -19.62
C ASN A 59 1.26 -16.68 -18.57
N ILE A 60 1.28 -17.20 -17.35
CA ILE A 60 0.48 -16.72 -16.21
C ILE A 60 1.40 -16.25 -15.11
N MET A 61 1.14 -15.06 -14.59
CA MET A 61 1.85 -14.49 -13.44
C MET A 61 0.84 -14.13 -12.36
N ILE A 62 1.06 -14.61 -11.15
CA ILE A 62 0.25 -14.27 -9.98
C ILE A 62 1.06 -13.35 -9.09
N ILE A 63 0.50 -12.22 -8.72
CA ILE A 63 1.13 -11.23 -7.83
C ILE A 63 0.21 -11.03 -6.63
N THR A 64 0.71 -11.32 -5.43
CA THR A 64 -0.01 -11.03 -4.19
C THR A 64 0.33 -9.62 -3.71
N LEU A 65 -0.64 -8.92 -3.16
CA LEU A 65 -0.50 -7.54 -2.69
C LEU A 65 -1.08 -7.38 -1.29
N PRO A 66 -0.41 -6.66 -0.38
CA PRO A 66 -0.82 -6.53 1.00
C PRO A 66 -1.88 -5.44 1.22
N GLY A 67 -2.67 -5.14 0.24
CA GLY A 67 -3.74 -4.15 0.29
C GLY A 67 -4.50 -4.06 -1.01
N ASP A 68 -5.25 -2.99 -1.18
CA ASP A 68 -6.05 -2.73 -2.37
C ASP A 68 -5.32 -1.75 -3.29
N ILE A 69 -5.10 -2.14 -4.54
CA ILE A 69 -4.42 -1.27 -5.51
C ILE A 69 -5.43 -0.52 -6.37
N LEU A 70 -5.20 0.77 -6.58
CA LEU A 70 -5.97 1.50 -7.58
C LEU A 70 -5.72 0.93 -8.97
N SER A 71 -6.73 1.01 -9.83
CA SER A 71 -6.70 0.45 -11.19
C SER A 71 -5.51 0.93 -12.04
N ALA A 72 -5.00 2.12 -11.77
CA ALA A 72 -3.81 2.67 -12.43
C ALA A 72 -2.58 1.77 -12.23
N PHE A 73 -2.34 1.29 -11.02
CA PHE A 73 -1.25 0.35 -10.75
C PHE A 73 -1.46 -1.01 -11.42
N GLY A 74 -2.70 -1.51 -11.42
CA GLY A 74 -3.02 -2.75 -12.14
C GLY A 74 -2.71 -2.64 -13.63
N LYS A 75 -3.07 -1.51 -14.26
CA LYS A 75 -2.74 -1.22 -15.65
C LYS A 75 -1.23 -1.11 -15.87
N LYS A 76 -0.51 -0.42 -14.99
CA LYS A 76 0.95 -0.25 -15.06
C LYS A 76 1.68 -1.59 -14.99
N ILE A 77 1.28 -2.48 -14.07
CA ILE A 77 1.89 -3.80 -13.96
C ILE A 77 1.58 -4.64 -15.20
N LYS A 78 0.32 -4.70 -15.64
CA LYS A 78 -0.05 -5.45 -16.85
C LYS A 78 0.69 -4.97 -18.09
N ALA A 79 0.87 -3.67 -18.25
CA ALA A 79 1.63 -3.09 -19.36
C ALA A 79 3.11 -3.49 -19.35
N ALA A 80 3.69 -3.75 -18.17
CA ALA A 80 5.07 -4.22 -18.05
C ALA A 80 5.27 -5.68 -18.50
N PHE A 81 4.18 -6.47 -18.61
CA PHE A 81 4.18 -7.88 -18.96
C PHE A 81 3.13 -8.19 -20.06
N PRO A 82 3.30 -7.63 -21.28
CA PRO A 82 2.26 -7.70 -22.32
C PRO A 82 1.98 -9.13 -22.82
N ASN A 83 2.92 -10.04 -22.63
CA ASN A 83 2.82 -11.44 -23.06
C ASN A 83 2.36 -12.39 -21.94
N LYS A 84 1.94 -11.85 -20.78
CA LYS A 84 1.50 -12.63 -19.63
C LYS A 84 0.08 -12.28 -19.22
N ILE A 85 -0.65 -13.27 -18.75
CA ILE A 85 -1.90 -13.08 -18.01
C ILE A 85 -1.51 -12.76 -16.56
N VAL A 86 -1.67 -11.49 -16.14
CA VAL A 86 -1.36 -11.08 -14.78
C VAL A 86 -2.61 -11.11 -13.92
N ILE A 87 -2.56 -11.91 -12.85
CA ILE A 87 -3.61 -12.09 -11.85
C ILE A 87 -3.12 -11.44 -10.54
N PHE A 88 -3.95 -10.57 -9.96
CA PHE A 88 -3.69 -9.97 -8.66
C PHE A 88 -4.50 -10.67 -7.58
N ILE A 89 -3.85 -10.97 -6.45
CA ILE A 89 -4.48 -11.41 -5.22
C ILE A 89 -4.21 -10.32 -4.17
N CYS A 90 -5.19 -9.43 -4.03
CA CYS A 90 -5.13 -8.36 -3.03
C CYS A 90 -5.41 -8.90 -1.62
N TYR A 91 -5.15 -8.08 -0.59
CA TYR A 91 -5.33 -8.44 0.82
C TYR A 91 -4.56 -9.67 1.29
N SER A 92 -3.44 -9.96 0.64
CA SER A 92 -2.64 -11.15 0.93
C SER A 92 -1.46 -10.84 1.84
N GLY A 93 -1.34 -11.61 2.91
CA GLY A 93 -0.24 -11.53 3.87
C GLY A 93 -0.44 -10.44 4.92
N ASN A 94 -0.68 -9.23 4.52
CA ASN A 94 -0.93 -8.07 5.38
C ASN A 94 -2.02 -7.19 4.80
N TYR A 95 -2.60 -6.29 5.60
CA TYR A 95 -3.63 -5.37 5.12
C TYR A 95 -3.21 -3.92 5.37
N CYS A 96 -2.73 -3.26 4.32
CA CYS A 96 -2.23 -1.88 4.38
C CYS A 96 -3.17 -0.87 3.71
N ASN A 97 -4.47 -1.15 3.65
CA ASN A 97 -5.48 -0.33 2.98
C ASN A 97 -5.13 -0.09 1.51
N TYR A 98 -5.27 1.15 1.04
CA TYR A 98 -5.16 1.48 -0.38
C TYR A 98 -3.74 1.85 -0.79
N PHE A 99 -3.33 1.31 -1.92
CA PHE A 99 -2.13 1.73 -2.64
C PHE A 99 -2.54 2.74 -3.69
N VAL A 100 -2.16 3.99 -3.48
CA VAL A 100 -2.56 5.13 -4.30
C VAL A 100 -1.34 5.67 -5.06
N PRO A 101 -1.42 5.82 -6.40
CA PRO A 101 -0.38 6.50 -7.17
C PRO A 101 -0.20 7.95 -6.68
N GLU A 102 1.03 8.44 -6.71
CA GLU A 102 1.34 9.82 -6.31
C GLU A 102 0.48 10.85 -7.04
N GLU A 103 0.29 10.67 -8.34
CA GLU A 103 -0.52 11.55 -9.20
C GLU A 103 -2.03 11.55 -8.88
N GLU A 104 -2.51 10.50 -8.19
CA GLU A 104 -3.91 10.32 -7.81
C GLU A 104 -4.21 10.81 -6.38
N TYR A 105 -3.19 11.18 -5.63
CA TYR A 105 -3.32 11.57 -4.24
C TYR A 105 -4.20 12.81 -4.09
N GLY A 106 -5.14 12.77 -3.14
CA GLY A 106 -6.10 13.86 -2.87
C GLY A 106 -7.30 13.90 -3.80
N LYS A 107 -7.37 13.05 -4.84
CA LYS A 107 -8.48 13.08 -5.81
C LYS A 107 -9.66 12.21 -5.41
N TYR A 108 -9.43 11.16 -4.62
CA TYR A 108 -10.44 10.16 -4.27
C TYR A 108 -10.49 9.90 -2.78
N PHE A 109 -11.61 9.33 -2.32
CA PHE A 109 -11.79 8.92 -0.93
C PHE A 109 -10.72 7.93 -0.46
N GLU A 110 -10.28 7.04 -1.32
CA GLU A 110 -9.27 6.00 -1.04
C GLU A 110 -7.93 6.60 -0.60
N THR A 111 -7.62 7.81 -1.04
CA THR A 111 -6.36 8.50 -0.66
C THR A 111 -6.32 8.82 0.84
N PHE A 112 -7.48 9.11 1.46
CA PHE A 112 -7.58 9.36 2.90
C PHE A 112 -7.38 8.11 3.75
N ASN A 113 -7.52 6.93 3.14
CA ASN A 113 -7.32 5.64 3.79
C ASN A 113 -6.01 4.96 3.37
N SER A 114 -5.18 5.59 2.57
CA SER A 114 -3.82 5.12 2.31
C SER A 114 -2.98 5.27 3.58
N ARG A 115 -2.17 4.26 3.88
CA ARG A 115 -1.22 4.27 5.00
C ARG A 115 0.21 4.50 4.55
N LEU A 116 0.41 4.61 3.27
CA LEU A 116 1.70 4.89 2.66
C LEU A 116 1.85 6.39 2.45
N GLN A 117 3.04 6.89 2.69
CA GLN A 117 3.40 8.23 2.27
C GLN A 117 3.27 8.36 0.75
N ILE A 118 2.98 9.58 0.28
CA ILE A 118 2.90 9.89 -1.15
C ILE A 118 4.16 9.42 -1.87
N GLY A 119 3.99 8.66 -2.96
CA GLY A 119 5.07 8.10 -3.78
C GLY A 119 5.62 6.74 -3.28
N GLU A 120 5.35 6.32 -2.04
CA GLU A 120 5.85 5.03 -1.54
C GLU A 120 5.15 3.83 -2.21
N ALA A 121 3.86 3.96 -2.53
CA ALA A 121 3.15 2.95 -3.30
C ALA A 121 3.77 2.77 -4.70
N ASP A 122 4.16 3.88 -5.35
CA ASP A 122 4.83 3.85 -6.66
C ASP A 122 6.16 3.12 -6.62
N LYS A 123 6.96 3.37 -5.58
CA LYS A 123 8.24 2.68 -5.37
C LYS A 123 8.04 1.18 -5.14
N PHE A 124 7.03 0.80 -4.35
CA PHE A 124 6.70 -0.60 -4.09
C PHE A 124 6.29 -1.32 -5.37
N ILE A 125 5.37 -0.74 -6.15
CA ILE A 125 4.91 -1.30 -7.42
C ILE A 125 6.06 -1.38 -8.43
N GLN A 126 6.91 -0.36 -8.52
CA GLN A 126 8.07 -0.40 -9.40
C GLN A 126 9.05 -1.50 -9.02
N LYS A 127 9.24 -1.74 -7.73
CA LYS A 127 10.09 -2.83 -7.24
C LYS A 127 9.50 -4.20 -7.59
N ILE A 128 8.18 -4.39 -7.49
CA ILE A 128 7.51 -5.61 -7.94
C ILE A 128 7.79 -5.85 -9.42
N ILE A 129 7.60 -4.83 -10.26
CA ILE A 129 7.85 -4.93 -11.71
C ILE A 129 9.30 -5.31 -12.00
N ASN A 130 10.26 -4.71 -11.29
CA ASN A 130 11.68 -5.00 -11.50
C ASN A 130 12.08 -6.41 -11.06
N LEU A 131 11.46 -6.92 -9.99
CA LEU A 131 11.75 -8.27 -9.48
C LEU A 131 11.07 -9.37 -10.33
N ALA A 132 10.01 -9.02 -11.05
CA ALA A 132 9.27 -9.96 -11.90
C ALA A 132 9.80 -10.06 -13.34
N LYS A 133 10.75 -9.21 -13.73
CA LYS A 133 11.47 -9.27 -15.02
C LYS A 133 12.61 -10.27 -14.98
#